data_1f58c67c5f1b7d48ce37d73220c0b4ec
#
_entry.id   1f58c67c5f1b7d48ce37d73220c0b4ec
#
_cell.length_a   1.000
_cell.length_b   1.000
_cell.length_c   1.000
_cell.angle_alpha   90.00
_cell.angle_beta   90.00
_cell.angle_gamma   90.00
#
_symmetry.space_group_name_H-M   'P 1'
#
loop_
_entity.id
_entity.type
_entity.pdbx_description
1 polymer ?
#
loop_
_entity_poly.entity_id
_entity_poly.type
_entity_poly.pdbx_seq_one_letter_code
_entity_poly.pdbx_strand_id
1 'polypeptide(L)'
;SKFANIKHKKEKNDAAKGKIFTKIGKELAVAVKEGGSADPANNSRLRDVIAKAKANNMPNDTIDRNIKKAEGDANAANYEHITYEGYGPNGTAIIVEALTDNRNRTATNVKNAFTKGKGNVGTPGCVSFMFDKKGQIIVDKEEFDGDSDELMMTALDAGAEDFSEEEDSFEIFTTPEDFSAVRQALEEAGIPMAGAEVTMIPQT
;
A
#
# COMPACT_ATOMS: atom_id res chain seq x y z
N SER A 1 15.96 -2.30 2.22
CA SER A 1 14.76 -3.08 1.90
C SER A 1 13.49 -2.32 2.28
N LYS A 2 12.38 -2.70 1.71
CA LYS A 2 11.07 -2.12 2.06
C LYS A 2 10.74 -2.31 3.54
N PHE A 3 11.11 -3.45 4.11
CA PHE A 3 10.93 -3.73 5.53
C PHE A 3 11.72 -2.76 6.40
N ALA A 4 12.97 -2.49 6.08
CA ALA A 4 13.77 -1.50 6.80
C ALA A 4 13.14 -0.11 6.75
N ASN A 5 12.57 0.28 5.60
CA ASN A 5 11.85 1.54 5.45
C ASN A 5 10.57 1.58 6.30
N ILE A 6 9.81 0.48 6.37
CA ILE A 6 8.62 0.36 7.22
C ILE A 6 9.01 0.48 8.69
N LYS A 7 10.05 -0.23 9.13
CA LYS A 7 10.56 -0.19 10.50
C LYS A 7 11.01 1.22 10.88
N HIS A 8 11.74 1.88 10.00
CA HIS A 8 12.22 3.25 10.19
C HIS A 8 11.09 4.28 10.23
N LYS A 9 10.01 4.07 9.47
CA LYS A 9 8.81 4.91 9.51
C LYS A 9 8.00 4.76 10.79
N LYS A 10 7.94 3.55 11.36
CA LYS A 10 7.26 3.30 12.64
C LYS A 10 7.95 4.02 13.82
N GLU A 11 9.24 4.24 13.74
CA GLU A 11 10.04 4.91 14.75
C GLU A 11 9.99 6.45 14.64
N LYS A 12 9.51 7.00 13.53
CA LYS A 12 9.43 8.45 13.31
C LYS A 12 8.09 9.02 13.76
N ASN A 13 8.23 9.97 14.60
CA ASN A 13 7.44 11.08 15.15
C ASN A 13 5.99 11.31 14.67
N ASP A 14 5.16 11.89 15.58
CA ASP A 14 3.73 12.23 15.41
C ASP A 14 3.39 13.07 14.17
N ALA A 15 4.30 13.92 13.68
CA ALA A 15 4.12 14.66 12.43
C ALA A 15 4.06 13.76 11.20
N ALA A 16 4.79 12.63 11.21
CA ALA A 16 4.73 11.65 10.14
C ALA A 16 3.41 10.85 10.17
N LYS A 17 2.85 10.61 11.36
CA LYS A 17 1.53 9.96 11.52
C LYS A 17 0.41 10.75 10.87
N GLY A 18 0.42 12.09 11.02
CA GLY A 18 -0.58 12.95 10.41
C GLY A 18 -0.62 12.84 8.88
N LYS A 19 0.55 12.78 8.25
CA LYS A 19 0.65 12.60 6.79
C LYS A 19 0.17 11.23 6.35
N ILE A 20 0.53 10.17 7.09
CA ILE A 20 0.09 8.80 6.82
C ILE A 20 -1.42 8.70 6.96
N PHE A 21 -2.00 9.26 8.02
CA PHE A 21 -3.45 9.23 8.26
C PHE A 21 -4.23 10.00 7.18
N THR A 22 -3.71 11.14 6.73
CA THR A 22 -4.32 11.88 5.61
C THR A 22 -4.33 11.04 4.34
N LYS A 23 -3.23 10.38 4.03
CA LYS A 23 -3.12 9.50 2.86
C LYS A 23 -4.08 8.31 2.95
N ILE A 24 -4.12 7.63 4.09
CA ILE A 24 -5.03 6.50 4.31
C ILE A 24 -6.49 6.95 4.27
N GLY A 25 -6.80 8.13 4.81
CA GLY A 25 -8.14 8.72 4.71
C GLY A 25 -8.60 8.87 3.26
N LYS A 26 -7.71 9.29 2.36
CA LYS A 26 -7.99 9.35 0.92
C LYS A 26 -8.21 7.96 0.32
N GLU A 27 -7.38 7.00 0.70
CA GLU A 27 -7.53 5.60 0.24
C GLU A 27 -8.87 5.00 0.70
N LEU A 28 -9.31 5.28 1.92
CA LEU A 28 -10.62 4.87 2.43
C LEU A 28 -11.76 5.45 1.57
N ALA A 29 -11.70 6.75 1.29
CA ALA A 29 -12.70 7.42 0.46
C ALA A 29 -12.78 6.82 -0.95
N VAL A 30 -11.63 6.56 -1.57
CA VAL A 30 -11.56 5.93 -2.89
C VAL A 30 -12.10 4.51 -2.86
N ALA A 31 -11.78 3.74 -1.82
CA ALA A 31 -12.25 2.36 -1.66
C ALA A 31 -13.78 2.30 -1.53
N VAL A 32 -14.40 3.23 -0.80
CA VAL A 32 -15.85 3.32 -0.68
C VAL A 32 -16.49 3.62 -2.04
N LYS A 33 -15.96 4.57 -2.77
CA LYS A 33 -16.50 4.99 -4.08
C LYS A 33 -16.34 3.92 -5.15
N GLU A 34 -15.14 3.38 -5.30
CA GLU A 34 -14.86 2.40 -6.35
C GLU A 34 -15.47 1.03 -6.05
N GLY A 35 -15.55 0.65 -4.79
CA GLY A 35 -16.18 -0.60 -4.37
C GLY A 35 -17.70 -0.52 -4.27
N GLY A 36 -18.27 0.68 -4.34
CA GLY A 36 -19.72 0.90 -4.33
C GLY A 36 -20.42 0.62 -3.00
N SER A 37 -19.67 0.44 -1.90
CA SER A 37 -20.24 0.18 -0.59
C SER A 37 -19.36 0.71 0.53
N ALA A 38 -19.98 1.29 1.54
CA ALA A 38 -19.31 1.67 2.79
C ALA A 38 -19.27 0.52 3.81
N ASP A 39 -19.89 -0.60 3.49
CA ASP A 39 -19.88 -1.81 4.32
C ASP A 39 -18.69 -2.69 3.94
N PRO A 40 -17.72 -2.91 4.86
CA PRO A 40 -16.57 -3.75 4.59
C PRO A 40 -16.94 -5.19 4.21
N ALA A 41 -18.08 -5.70 4.67
CA ALA A 41 -18.54 -7.05 4.31
C ALA A 41 -18.79 -7.21 2.81
N ASN A 42 -19.13 -6.10 2.14
CA ASN A 42 -19.46 -6.06 0.71
C ASN A 42 -18.40 -5.35 -0.15
N ASN A 43 -17.25 -5.01 0.44
CA ASN A 43 -16.21 -4.25 -0.25
C ASN A 43 -14.83 -4.74 0.20
N SER A 44 -14.24 -5.64 -0.59
CA SER A 44 -12.93 -6.24 -0.26
C SER A 44 -11.80 -5.22 -0.23
N ARG A 45 -11.82 -4.24 -1.13
CA ARG A 45 -10.83 -3.16 -1.14
C ARG A 45 -10.91 -2.31 0.11
N LEU A 46 -12.13 -2.01 0.56
CA LEU A 46 -12.33 -1.28 1.81
C LEU A 46 -11.80 -2.07 3.01
N ARG A 47 -12.02 -3.40 3.06
CA ARG A 47 -11.42 -4.25 4.11
C ARG A 47 -9.90 -4.14 4.13
N ASP A 48 -9.26 -4.17 2.98
CA ASP A 48 -7.80 -4.09 2.87
C ASP A 48 -7.28 -2.74 3.36
N VAL A 49 -7.95 -1.65 3.01
CA VAL A 49 -7.57 -0.30 3.46
C VAL A 49 -7.82 -0.12 4.96
N ILE A 50 -8.92 -0.66 5.48
CA ILE A 50 -9.18 -0.66 6.93
C ILE A 50 -8.08 -1.41 7.67
N ALA A 51 -7.65 -2.57 7.19
CA ALA A 51 -6.55 -3.32 7.76
C ALA A 51 -5.24 -2.51 7.75
N LYS A 52 -4.95 -1.83 6.66
CA LYS A 52 -3.81 -0.91 6.54
C LYS A 52 -3.89 0.24 7.54
N ALA A 53 -5.07 0.82 7.71
CA ALA A 53 -5.31 1.89 8.69
C ALA A 53 -5.03 1.42 10.12
N LYS A 54 -5.55 0.26 10.50
CA LYS A 54 -5.31 -0.36 11.80
C LYS A 54 -3.84 -0.70 12.02
N ALA A 55 -3.16 -1.21 11.02
CA ALA A 55 -1.73 -1.50 11.07
C ALA A 55 -0.87 -0.26 11.28
N ASN A 56 -1.36 0.91 10.87
CA ASN A 56 -0.72 2.20 11.09
C ASN A 56 -1.25 2.92 12.34
N ASN A 57 -1.97 2.21 13.20
CA ASN A 57 -2.54 2.72 14.46
C ASN A 57 -3.53 3.88 14.28
N MET A 58 -4.25 3.91 13.16
CA MET A 58 -5.34 4.86 13.00
C MET A 58 -6.48 4.51 13.95
N PRO A 59 -6.97 5.43 14.77
CA PRO A 59 -8.09 5.16 15.68
C PRO A 59 -9.35 4.73 14.93
N ASN A 60 -10.11 3.81 15.48
CA ASN A 60 -11.35 3.33 14.88
C ASN A 60 -12.33 4.46 14.57
N ASP A 61 -12.46 5.43 15.48
CA ASP A 61 -13.32 6.60 15.26
C ASP A 61 -12.90 7.42 14.03
N THR A 62 -11.61 7.52 13.78
CA THR A 62 -11.08 8.22 12.61
C THR A 62 -11.35 7.43 11.33
N ILE A 63 -11.20 6.11 11.35
CA ILE A 63 -11.54 5.22 10.23
C ILE A 63 -13.04 5.38 9.89
N ASP A 64 -13.90 5.24 10.88
CA ASP A 64 -15.36 5.32 10.70
C ASP A 64 -15.80 6.68 10.18
N ARG A 65 -15.19 7.76 10.68
CA ARG A 65 -15.47 9.12 10.23
C ARG A 65 -15.12 9.33 8.77
N ASN A 66 -13.97 8.82 8.33
CA ASN A 66 -13.56 8.89 6.92
C ASN A 66 -14.50 8.10 6.01
N ILE A 67 -14.94 6.92 6.44
CA ILE A 67 -15.88 6.09 5.69
C ILE A 67 -17.24 6.78 5.57
N LYS A 68 -17.78 7.30 6.67
CA LYS A 68 -19.06 8.02 6.68
C LYS A 68 -19.02 9.28 5.82
N LYS A 69 -17.92 10.03 5.86
CA LYS A 69 -17.74 11.21 5.04
C LYS A 69 -17.77 10.86 3.55
N ALA A 70 -17.12 9.78 3.17
CA ALA A 70 -17.10 9.31 1.79
C ALA A 70 -18.47 8.83 1.32
N GLU A 71 -19.27 8.22 2.19
CA GLU A 71 -20.64 7.77 1.90
C GLU A 71 -21.60 8.95 1.73
N GLY A 72 -21.51 9.96 2.61
CA GLY A 72 -22.46 11.06 2.71
C GLY A 72 -22.25 12.21 1.72
N ASP A 73 -21.11 12.27 1.06
CA ASP A 73 -20.74 13.40 0.21
C ASP A 73 -20.53 12.95 -1.24
N ALA A 74 -21.54 13.18 -2.08
CA ALA A 74 -21.45 12.90 -3.52
C ALA A 74 -20.31 13.68 -4.20
N ASN A 75 -19.85 14.79 -3.60
CA ASN A 75 -18.73 15.61 -4.05
C ASN A 75 -17.44 15.33 -3.26
N ALA A 76 -17.47 14.45 -2.24
CA ALA A 76 -16.27 14.10 -1.51
C ALA A 76 -15.33 13.37 -2.45
N ALA A 77 -14.32 14.11 -2.80
CA ALA A 77 -13.12 13.62 -3.39
C ALA A 77 -13.32 12.87 -4.71
N ASN A 78 -13.40 13.61 -5.79
CA ASN A 78 -13.07 13.08 -7.12
C ASN A 78 -11.56 12.83 -7.16
N TYR A 79 -11.07 11.92 -6.31
CA TYR A 79 -9.69 11.48 -6.37
C TYR A 79 -9.49 10.57 -7.58
N GLU A 80 -8.42 10.81 -8.30
CA GLU A 80 -7.99 9.94 -9.39
C GLU A 80 -6.60 9.38 -9.09
N HIS A 81 -6.36 8.19 -9.61
CA HIS A 81 -5.05 7.56 -9.57
C HIS A 81 -4.21 8.05 -10.74
N ILE A 82 -3.01 8.54 -10.46
CA ILE A 82 -2.07 8.95 -11.49
C ILE A 82 -0.73 8.29 -11.17
N THR A 83 -0.12 7.71 -12.18
CA THR A 83 1.23 7.13 -12.07
C THR A 83 2.22 8.01 -12.82
N TYR A 84 3.30 8.38 -12.14
CA TYR A 84 4.43 9.09 -12.72
C TYR A 84 5.63 8.17 -12.77
N GLU A 85 6.41 8.29 -13.82
CA GLU A 85 7.60 7.49 -14.05
C GLU A 85 8.78 8.40 -14.33
N GLY A 86 9.94 8.02 -13.85
CA GLY A 86 11.12 8.81 -14.09
C GLY A 86 12.38 8.17 -13.53
N TYR A 87 13.43 8.95 -13.52
CA TYR A 87 14.74 8.53 -13.03
C TYR A 87 15.22 9.44 -11.91
N GLY A 88 15.78 8.83 -10.89
CA GLY A 88 16.55 9.50 -9.85
C GLY A 88 18.02 9.58 -10.22
N PRO A 89 18.87 9.99 -9.26
CA PRO A 89 20.31 10.01 -9.46
C PRO A 89 20.86 8.65 -9.87
N ASN A 90 21.88 8.63 -10.70
CA ASN A 90 22.55 7.42 -11.17
C ASN A 90 21.65 6.45 -11.94
N GLY A 91 20.58 6.96 -12.57
CA GLY A 91 19.69 6.14 -13.38
C GLY A 91 18.73 5.24 -12.59
N THR A 92 18.51 5.53 -11.32
CA THR A 92 17.55 4.78 -10.51
C THR A 92 16.13 4.97 -11.06
N ALA A 93 15.47 3.88 -11.42
CA ALA A 93 14.09 3.92 -11.88
C ALA A 93 13.12 4.19 -10.72
N ILE A 94 12.20 5.13 -10.90
CA ILE A 94 11.26 5.54 -9.87
C ILE A 94 9.84 5.55 -10.46
N ILE A 95 8.92 4.87 -9.77
CA ILE A 95 7.49 4.98 -10.02
C ILE A 95 6.84 5.68 -8.83
N VAL A 96 6.02 6.68 -9.10
CA VAL A 96 5.23 7.40 -8.10
C VAL A 96 3.76 7.16 -8.39
N GLU A 97 3.06 6.54 -7.44
CA GLU A 97 1.61 6.40 -7.49
C GLU A 97 0.97 7.48 -6.63
N ALA A 98 0.07 8.25 -7.21
CA ALA A 98 -0.58 9.37 -6.54
C ALA A 98 -2.09 9.24 -6.57
N LEU A 99 -2.73 9.64 -5.46
CA LEU A 99 -4.17 9.90 -5.37
C LEU A 99 -4.36 11.40 -5.25
N THR A 100 -5.07 12.01 -6.19
CA THR A 100 -5.25 13.45 -6.19
C THR A 100 -6.62 13.89 -6.69
N ASP A 101 -7.09 14.99 -6.13
CA ASP A 101 -8.26 15.75 -6.61
C ASP A 101 -7.86 16.91 -7.53
N ASN A 102 -6.57 17.10 -7.76
CA ASN A 102 -6.04 18.17 -8.62
C ASN A 102 -4.81 17.69 -9.39
N ARG A 103 -5.06 17.22 -10.60
CA ARG A 103 -4.03 16.67 -11.50
C ARG A 103 -2.89 17.65 -11.76
N ASN A 104 -3.20 18.91 -12.00
CA ASN A 104 -2.18 19.93 -12.34
C ASN A 104 -1.26 20.24 -11.16
N ARG A 105 -1.84 20.39 -9.97
CA ARG A 105 -1.05 20.61 -8.75
C ARG A 105 -0.13 19.43 -8.47
N THR A 106 -0.63 18.22 -8.58
CA THR A 106 0.17 17.01 -8.32
C THR A 106 1.27 16.85 -9.36
N ALA A 107 1.00 17.08 -10.64
CA ALA A 107 2.01 17.03 -11.69
C ALA A 107 3.17 17.99 -11.39
N THR A 108 2.85 19.23 -11.01
CA THR A 108 3.85 20.23 -10.63
C THR A 108 4.66 19.79 -9.41
N ASN A 109 3.99 19.32 -8.38
CA ASN A 109 4.64 18.88 -7.14
C ASN A 109 5.57 17.68 -7.38
N VAL A 110 5.13 16.70 -8.16
CA VAL A 110 5.95 15.52 -8.50
C VAL A 110 7.17 15.94 -9.32
N LYS A 111 6.99 16.79 -10.35
CA LYS A 111 8.09 17.31 -11.15
C LYS A 111 9.12 18.04 -10.28
N ASN A 112 8.66 18.91 -9.39
CA ASN A 112 9.54 19.63 -8.48
C ASN A 112 10.28 18.70 -7.52
N ALA A 113 9.62 17.65 -7.01
CA ALA A 113 10.24 16.67 -6.16
C ALA A 113 11.36 15.91 -6.88
N PHE A 114 11.13 15.48 -8.11
CA PHE A 114 12.17 14.86 -8.93
C PHE A 114 13.36 15.81 -9.17
N THR A 115 13.09 17.04 -9.55
CA THR A 115 14.15 18.05 -9.80
C THR A 115 14.96 18.32 -8.54
N LYS A 116 14.29 18.46 -7.38
CA LYS A 116 14.95 18.67 -6.09
C LYS A 116 15.82 17.49 -5.70
N GLY A 117 15.40 16.28 -6.04
CA GLY A 117 16.13 15.04 -5.83
C GLY A 117 17.19 14.75 -6.91
N LYS A 118 17.43 15.68 -7.82
CA LYS A 118 18.38 15.55 -8.96
C LYS A 118 18.00 14.45 -9.94
N GLY A 119 16.70 14.23 -10.09
CA GLY A 119 16.13 13.32 -11.07
C GLY A 119 15.30 14.04 -12.12
N ASN A 120 14.64 13.27 -12.96
CA ASN A 120 13.76 13.76 -14.00
C ASN A 120 12.51 12.89 -14.14
N VAL A 121 11.36 13.52 -14.32
CA VAL A 121 10.13 12.82 -14.76
C VAL A 121 10.26 12.51 -16.25
N GLY A 122 10.01 11.25 -16.61
CA GLY A 122 10.00 10.79 -17.99
C GLY A 122 8.59 10.62 -18.56
N THR A 123 8.52 10.08 -19.74
CA THR A 123 7.25 9.73 -20.38
C THR A 123 6.65 8.47 -19.78
N PRO A 124 5.30 8.31 -19.79
CA PRO A 124 4.67 7.07 -19.38
C PRO A 124 5.26 5.85 -20.08
N GLY A 125 5.57 4.81 -19.31
CA GLY A 125 6.19 3.59 -19.84
C GLY A 125 7.72 3.56 -19.81
N CYS A 126 8.39 4.67 -19.47
CA CYS A 126 9.86 4.73 -19.52
C CYS A 126 10.56 3.82 -18.52
N VAL A 127 9.92 3.48 -17.40
CA VAL A 127 10.48 2.58 -16.38
C VAL A 127 9.54 1.47 -15.95
N SER A 128 8.24 1.58 -16.22
CA SER A 128 7.22 0.62 -15.74
C SER A 128 7.46 -0.81 -16.25
N PHE A 129 8.12 -0.98 -17.39
CA PHE A 129 8.48 -2.31 -17.92
C PHE A 129 9.45 -3.08 -17.01
N MET A 130 10.14 -2.39 -16.10
CA MET A 130 11.07 -2.98 -15.13
C MET A 130 10.38 -3.44 -13.83
N PHE A 131 9.08 -3.23 -13.72
CA PHE A 131 8.31 -3.54 -12.51
C PHE A 131 7.10 -4.41 -12.85
N ASP A 132 6.71 -5.21 -11.89
CA ASP A 132 5.45 -5.95 -11.92
C ASP A 132 4.55 -5.45 -10.80
N LYS A 133 3.27 -5.27 -11.12
CA LYS A 133 2.27 -4.94 -10.11
C LYS A 133 1.87 -6.21 -9.37
N LYS A 134 2.14 -6.25 -8.06
CA LYS A 134 1.89 -7.42 -7.21
C LYS A 134 1.35 -7.02 -5.85
N GLY A 135 0.63 -7.94 -5.22
CA GLY A 135 0.39 -7.88 -3.78
C GLY A 135 1.68 -8.25 -3.06
N GLN A 136 2.03 -7.48 -2.04
CA GLN A 136 3.18 -7.75 -1.18
C GLN A 136 2.75 -7.69 0.28
N ILE A 137 2.99 -8.77 1.01
CA ILE A 137 2.73 -8.87 2.44
C ILE A 137 4.05 -9.15 3.14
N ILE A 138 4.33 -8.37 4.18
CA ILE A 138 5.56 -8.47 4.95
C ILE A 138 5.22 -8.88 6.37
N VAL A 139 5.85 -9.94 6.84
CA VAL A 139 5.75 -10.44 8.21
C VAL A 139 7.09 -10.22 8.92
N ASP A 140 7.06 -9.49 10.04
CA ASP A 140 8.24 -9.25 10.85
C ASP A 140 8.55 -10.50 11.69
N LYS A 141 9.76 -11.04 11.58
CA LYS A 141 10.20 -12.20 12.34
C LYS A 141 10.16 -11.99 13.86
N GLU A 142 10.36 -10.76 14.32
CA GLU A 142 10.28 -10.43 15.74
C GLU A 142 8.86 -10.53 16.31
N GLU A 143 7.85 -10.30 15.46
CA GLU A 143 6.43 -10.34 15.84
C GLU A 143 5.77 -11.70 15.56
N PHE A 144 6.44 -12.58 14.83
CA PHE A 144 5.89 -13.88 14.43
C PHE A 144 6.57 -15.02 15.19
N ASP A 145 5.82 -15.68 16.08
CA ASP A 145 6.32 -16.78 16.95
C ASP A 145 6.11 -18.18 16.36
N GLY A 146 5.52 -18.27 15.15
CA GLY A 146 5.17 -19.54 14.54
C GLY A 146 6.28 -20.16 13.70
N ASP A 147 5.94 -21.31 13.11
CA ASP A 147 6.83 -22.04 12.20
C ASP A 147 6.79 -21.41 10.81
N SER A 148 7.97 -21.17 10.22
CA SER A 148 8.12 -20.61 8.89
C SER A 148 7.52 -21.50 7.80
N ASP A 149 7.63 -22.83 7.94
CA ASP A 149 7.04 -23.76 6.98
C ASP A 149 5.52 -23.74 7.00
N GLU A 150 4.92 -23.62 8.19
CA GLU A 150 3.47 -23.46 8.33
C GLU A 150 2.99 -22.13 7.74
N LEU A 151 3.74 -21.05 7.94
CA LEU A 151 3.44 -19.76 7.34
C LEU A 151 3.46 -19.83 5.81
N MET A 152 4.50 -20.46 5.25
CA MET A 152 4.62 -20.64 3.81
C MET A 152 3.45 -21.45 3.25
N MET A 153 3.10 -22.57 3.90
CA MET A 153 1.97 -23.40 3.48
C MET A 153 0.65 -22.64 3.55
N THR A 154 0.42 -21.90 4.63
CA THR A 154 -0.79 -21.08 4.78
C THR A 154 -0.89 -20.05 3.67
N ALA A 155 0.21 -19.35 3.35
CA ALA A 155 0.24 -18.36 2.29
C ALA A 155 -0.01 -18.96 0.91
N LEU A 156 0.67 -20.05 0.58
CA LEU A 156 0.52 -20.72 -0.73
C LEU A 156 -0.86 -21.33 -0.90
N ASP A 157 -1.41 -21.97 0.13
CA ASP A 157 -2.77 -22.53 0.10
C ASP A 157 -3.84 -21.43 -0.08
N ALA A 158 -3.57 -20.23 0.42
CA ALA A 158 -4.47 -19.09 0.27
C ALA A 158 -4.41 -18.45 -1.13
N GLY A 159 -3.40 -18.78 -1.93
CA GLY A 159 -3.25 -18.30 -3.30
C GLY A 159 -2.01 -17.42 -3.56
N ALA A 160 -1.06 -17.37 -2.64
CA ALA A 160 0.19 -16.64 -2.87
C ALA A 160 0.99 -17.27 -4.02
N GLU A 161 1.63 -16.41 -4.83
CA GLU A 161 2.50 -16.85 -5.93
C GLU A 161 3.88 -17.25 -5.45
N ASP A 162 4.39 -16.54 -4.46
CA ASP A 162 5.78 -16.69 -4.00
C ASP A 162 5.90 -16.37 -2.52
N PHE A 163 6.92 -16.95 -1.92
CA PHE A 163 7.26 -16.77 -0.51
C PHE A 163 8.78 -16.69 -0.39
N SER A 164 9.26 -15.64 0.25
CA SER A 164 10.69 -15.40 0.48
C SER A 164 10.96 -15.21 1.95
N GLU A 165 11.93 -15.95 2.46
CA GLU A 165 12.45 -15.74 3.81
C GLU A 165 13.69 -14.85 3.74
N GLU A 166 13.58 -13.67 4.35
CA GLU A 166 14.66 -12.71 4.47
C GLU A 166 15.28 -12.78 5.88
N GLU A 167 16.33 -12.00 6.13
CA GLU A 167 17.01 -12.00 7.42
C GLU A 167 16.07 -11.65 8.59
N ASP A 168 15.29 -10.57 8.44
CA ASP A 168 14.42 -10.02 9.50
C ASP A 168 12.92 -10.19 9.24
N SER A 169 12.55 -10.72 8.08
CA SER A 169 11.16 -10.78 7.66
C SER A 169 10.87 -11.94 6.72
N PHE A 170 9.58 -12.20 6.53
CA PHE A 170 9.07 -12.99 5.42
C PHE A 170 8.36 -12.06 4.44
N GLU A 171 8.55 -12.27 3.16
CA GLU A 171 7.86 -11.56 2.09
C GLU A 171 6.98 -12.54 1.31
N ILE A 172 5.70 -12.19 1.20
CA ILE A 172 4.70 -12.99 0.51
C ILE A 172 4.21 -12.17 -0.68
N PHE A 173 4.25 -12.75 -1.87
CA PHE A 173 3.82 -12.09 -3.09
C PHE A 173 2.59 -12.76 -3.66
N THR A 174 1.67 -11.94 -4.19
CA THR A 174 0.44 -12.39 -4.82
C THR A 174 0.23 -11.66 -6.14
N THR A 175 -0.70 -12.17 -6.96
CA THR A 175 -1.27 -11.31 -8.01
C THR A 175 -2.08 -10.18 -7.36
N PRO A 176 -2.29 -9.05 -8.04
CA PRO A 176 -3.18 -8.00 -7.51
C PRO A 176 -4.60 -8.52 -7.21
N GLU A 177 -5.09 -9.46 -8.01
CA GLU A 177 -6.42 -10.04 -7.89
C GLU A 177 -6.57 -10.94 -6.65
N ASP A 178 -5.52 -11.68 -6.31
CA ASP A 178 -5.55 -12.63 -5.18
C ASP A 178 -5.11 -12.00 -3.86
N PHE A 179 -4.63 -10.76 -3.89
CA PHE A 179 -4.08 -10.09 -2.71
C PHE A 179 -5.06 -10.06 -1.53
N SER A 180 -6.30 -9.65 -1.77
CA SER A 180 -7.31 -9.51 -0.71
C SER A 180 -7.59 -10.84 -0.02
N ALA A 181 -7.72 -11.92 -0.78
CA ALA A 181 -7.97 -13.26 -0.25
C ALA A 181 -6.79 -13.77 0.59
N VAL A 182 -5.57 -13.58 0.11
CA VAL A 182 -4.35 -13.99 0.84
C VAL A 182 -4.18 -13.18 2.13
N ARG A 183 -4.32 -11.85 2.05
CA ARG A 183 -4.24 -11.00 3.24
C ARG A 183 -5.25 -11.40 4.29
N GLN A 184 -6.50 -11.64 3.87
CA GLN A 184 -7.57 -12.03 4.79
C GLN A 184 -7.30 -13.41 5.42
N ALA A 185 -6.83 -14.37 4.66
CA ALA A 185 -6.48 -15.70 5.17
C ALA A 185 -5.37 -15.63 6.23
N LEU A 186 -4.35 -14.79 6.01
CA LEU A 186 -3.28 -14.57 6.99
C LEU A 186 -3.80 -13.88 8.26
N GLU A 187 -4.70 -12.91 8.10
CA GLU A 187 -5.35 -12.25 9.24
C GLU A 187 -6.17 -13.24 10.08
N GLU A 188 -6.97 -14.08 9.44
CA GLU A 188 -7.76 -15.13 10.10
C GLU A 188 -6.89 -16.18 10.78
N ALA A 189 -5.70 -16.45 10.26
CA ALA A 189 -4.72 -17.33 10.88
C ALA A 189 -3.95 -16.68 12.04
N GLY A 190 -4.24 -15.40 12.35
CA GLY A 190 -3.61 -14.68 13.45
C GLY A 190 -2.18 -14.24 13.14
N ILE A 191 -1.78 -14.15 11.88
CA ILE A 191 -0.43 -13.78 11.49
C ILE A 191 -0.31 -12.25 11.47
N PRO A 192 0.62 -11.66 12.26
CA PRO A 192 0.82 -10.23 12.25
C PRO A 192 1.50 -9.81 10.94
N MET A 193 0.98 -8.75 10.31
CA MET A 193 1.52 -8.21 9.06
C MET A 193 2.09 -6.82 9.32
N ALA A 194 3.39 -6.64 9.05
CA ALA A 194 4.06 -5.34 9.16
C ALA A 194 3.71 -4.43 7.99
N GLY A 195 3.34 -5.00 6.85
CA GLY A 195 2.87 -4.29 5.69
C GLY A 195 2.09 -5.22 4.77
N ALA A 196 1.07 -4.69 4.11
CA ALA A 196 0.26 -5.42 3.15
C ALA A 196 -0.33 -4.43 2.15
N GLU A 197 0.08 -4.51 0.90
CA GLU A 197 -0.43 -3.62 -0.16
C GLU A 197 -0.16 -4.18 -1.54
N VAL A 198 -0.93 -3.72 -2.51
CA VAL A 198 -0.62 -3.91 -3.93
C VAL A 198 0.34 -2.78 -4.34
N THR A 199 1.46 -3.13 -4.91
CA THR A 199 2.52 -2.17 -5.25
C THR A 199 3.32 -2.64 -6.47
N MET A 200 4.17 -1.76 -6.96
CA MET A 200 5.07 -2.07 -8.07
C MET A 200 6.35 -2.70 -7.53
N ILE A 201 6.66 -3.91 -7.97
CA ILE A 201 7.81 -4.69 -7.54
C ILE A 201 8.84 -4.73 -8.66
N PRO A 202 10.10 -4.33 -8.41
CA PRO A 202 11.17 -4.47 -9.39
C PRO A 202 11.36 -5.94 -9.78
N GLN A 203 11.60 -6.20 -11.07
CA GLN A 203 11.82 -7.55 -11.57
C GLN A 203 13.14 -8.15 -11.10
N THR A 204 14.13 -7.33 -10.79
CA THR A 204 15.42 -7.77 -10.20
C THR A 204 16.02 -6.67 -9.35
#